data_4842f6d7da27ac90e53b7304e01ca68e
#
_entry.id   4842f6d7da27ac90e53b7304e01ca68e
#
_cell.length_a   1.000
_cell.length_b   1.000
_cell.length_c   1.000
_cell.angle_alpha   90.00
_cell.angle_beta   90.00
_cell.angle_gamma   90.00
#
_symmetry.space_group_name_H-M   'P 1'
#
loop_
_entity.id
_entity.type
_entity.pdbx_description
1 polymer ?
#
loop_
_entity_poly.entity_id
_entity_poly.type
_entity_poly.pdbx_seq_one_letter_code
_entity_poly.pdbx_strand_id
1 'polypeptide(L)'
;MRNYYKQKKTKIMKMKYFIPLILLFFTSCATIVRQVLPLENLPIPTGEYNVGTKIFTWKDSSRMEWFGEESNKYRRIPVQVWFPMEGGTKQLNSPYLQYPKDYIRVISTDFNIPGSLLLNIENIRTSATIDGNPKTRLGKRPIIIFSHGLGGFKNQNTIQMEELASHGYIIFACDHVYDAGFVRFSGDEIVYSKSFVRHFPKGTSEEEYWDTREKHLLIRSQDISFIIDQIEKLDTIDPALSLLCDSQNISLMGHSFGGSTVLSTLLREKSINSCIALDAWTLPMPSNEINQNINTSFLHLGQLSDKYWENKNNRLKLDTLVQNNKKQSIRIRVPQTKHFDYSDFSYFTWATKLFGITGKINRNEFRLSLNKILVDYFNYTALNKGEFSIERVKQLYGEIEVIRD
;
A
#
# COMPACT_ATOMS: atom_id res chain seq x y z
N MET A 1 17.12 14.00 -16.09
CA MET A 1 18.00 13.71 -14.92
C MET A 1 18.72 14.95 -14.34
N ARG A 2 19.46 15.76 -15.12
CA ARG A 2 20.17 16.95 -14.60
C ARG A 2 19.28 17.95 -13.86
N ASN A 3 18.05 18.22 -14.31
CA ASN A 3 17.11 19.14 -13.66
C ASN A 3 16.47 18.52 -12.38
N TYR A 4 16.29 17.21 -12.34
CA TYR A 4 15.81 16.49 -11.16
C TYR A 4 16.83 16.56 -10.00
N TYR A 5 18.11 16.36 -10.31
CA TYR A 5 19.19 16.49 -9.32
C TYR A 5 19.45 17.94 -8.87
N LYS A 6 19.28 18.95 -9.77
CA LYS A 6 19.47 20.35 -9.39
C LYS A 6 18.37 20.85 -8.44
N GLN A 7 17.11 20.49 -8.68
CA GLN A 7 16.01 20.85 -7.78
C GLN A 7 16.14 20.17 -6.41
N LYS A 8 16.60 18.90 -6.37
CA LYS A 8 16.83 18.19 -5.11
C LYS A 8 17.96 18.80 -4.29
N LYS A 9 19.07 19.22 -4.92
CA LYS A 9 20.16 19.91 -4.22
C LYS A 9 19.75 21.25 -3.61
N THR A 10 18.94 22.04 -4.31
CA THR A 10 18.55 23.37 -3.83
C THR A 10 17.52 23.31 -2.69
N LYS A 11 16.61 22.32 -2.71
CA LYS A 11 15.61 22.16 -1.64
C LYS A 11 16.19 21.49 -0.39
N ILE A 12 17.11 20.53 -0.56
CA ILE A 12 17.87 19.91 0.54
C ILE A 12 18.81 20.94 1.19
N MET A 13 19.38 21.88 0.42
CA MET A 13 20.26 22.91 0.96
C MET A 13 19.51 23.94 1.81
N LYS A 14 18.26 24.33 1.43
CA LYS A 14 17.43 25.22 2.26
C LYS A 14 16.94 24.56 3.54
N MET A 15 16.74 23.25 3.56
CA MET A 15 16.36 22.49 4.75
C MET A 15 17.56 22.24 5.68
N LYS A 16 18.79 22.17 5.14
CA LYS A 16 20.01 21.99 5.94
C LYS A 16 20.33 23.11 6.93
N TYR A 17 19.85 24.33 6.68
CA TYR A 17 20.12 25.48 7.55
C TYR A 17 19.10 25.70 8.66
N PHE A 18 17.91 25.06 8.59
CA PHE A 18 16.88 25.17 9.64
C PHE A 18 16.93 24.03 10.66
N ILE A 19 17.49 22.89 10.29
CA ILE A 19 17.60 21.69 11.13
C ILE A 19 18.67 21.83 12.27
N PRO A 20 19.84 22.48 12.08
CA PRO A 20 20.86 22.54 13.13
C PRO A 20 20.44 23.34 14.37
N LEU A 21 19.56 24.34 14.23
CA LEU A 21 19.13 25.13 15.40
C LEU A 21 18.14 24.40 16.29
N ILE A 22 17.36 23.47 15.72
CA ILE A 22 16.43 22.60 16.46
C ILE A 22 17.17 21.39 17.07
N LEU A 23 18.20 20.88 16.40
CA LEU A 23 18.99 19.72 16.84
C LEU A 23 19.84 20.02 18.09
N LEU A 24 20.24 21.26 18.34
CA LEU A 24 21.01 21.64 19.55
C LEU A 24 20.21 21.50 20.86
N PHE A 25 18.87 21.50 20.80
CA PHE A 25 18.00 21.29 21.95
C PHE A 25 17.62 19.81 22.20
N PHE A 26 17.86 18.91 21.24
CA PHE A 26 17.34 17.55 21.27
C PHE A 26 18.34 16.43 21.57
N THR A 27 19.57 16.77 21.91
CA THR A 27 20.61 15.75 22.18
C THR A 27 20.53 15.10 23.57
N SER A 28 19.56 15.43 24.39
CA SER A 28 19.56 14.92 25.77
C SER A 28 18.38 14.06 26.23
N CYS A 29 17.29 13.87 25.47
CA CYS A 29 16.23 12.99 26.01
C CYS A 29 15.28 12.42 24.97
N ALA A 30 15.43 11.13 24.63
CA ALA A 30 14.43 10.35 23.88
C ALA A 30 13.01 10.47 24.51
N THR A 31 12.92 10.69 25.82
CA THR A 31 11.68 10.92 26.56
C THR A 31 10.99 12.20 26.13
N ILE A 32 11.73 13.30 25.93
CA ILE A 32 11.15 14.59 25.50
C ILE A 32 10.61 14.44 24.06
N VAL A 33 11.37 13.78 23.16
CA VAL A 33 10.92 13.53 21.79
C VAL A 33 9.64 12.70 21.79
N ARG A 34 9.54 11.68 22.63
CA ARG A 34 8.34 10.84 22.77
C ARG A 34 7.11 11.63 23.26
N GLN A 35 7.30 12.64 24.09
CA GLN A 35 6.21 13.50 24.57
C GLN A 35 5.80 14.57 23.55
N VAL A 36 6.77 15.12 22.80
CA VAL A 36 6.53 16.22 21.84
C VAL A 36 6.01 15.70 20.48
N LEU A 37 6.42 14.51 20.07
CA LEU A 37 5.99 13.87 18.84
C LEU A 37 5.36 12.49 19.16
N PRO A 38 4.18 12.46 19.80
CA PRO A 38 3.49 11.20 20.00
C PRO A 38 3.12 10.61 18.65
N LEU A 39 3.50 9.35 18.42
CA LEU A 39 2.94 8.56 17.34
C LEU A 39 1.61 8.00 17.83
N GLU A 40 0.55 8.28 17.11
CA GLU A 40 -0.80 7.92 17.51
C GLU A 40 -1.09 6.46 17.14
N ASN A 41 -1.93 5.78 17.94
CA ASN A 41 -2.46 4.48 17.56
C ASN A 41 -3.30 4.60 16.30
N LEU A 42 -3.37 3.51 15.52
CA LEU A 42 -4.22 3.48 14.36
C LEU A 42 -5.69 3.62 14.76
N PRO A 43 -6.51 4.29 13.93
CA PRO A 43 -7.94 4.44 14.19
C PRO A 43 -8.65 3.08 14.25
N ILE A 44 -9.64 2.98 15.12
CA ILE A 44 -10.49 1.78 15.21
C ILE A 44 -11.36 1.70 13.95
N PRO A 45 -11.49 0.53 13.31
CA PRO A 45 -12.36 0.31 12.17
C PRO A 45 -13.85 0.46 12.53
N THR A 46 -14.68 0.79 11.54
CA THR A 46 -16.09 1.16 11.75
C THR A 46 -17.08 0.02 11.48
N GLY A 47 -16.63 -1.11 10.93
CA GLY A 47 -17.48 -2.26 10.61
C GLY A 47 -17.90 -3.07 11.85
N GLU A 48 -18.78 -4.01 11.64
CA GLU A 48 -19.39 -4.80 12.71
C GLU A 48 -18.56 -5.97 13.23
N TYR A 49 -17.50 -6.39 12.47
CA TYR A 49 -16.73 -7.56 12.81
C TYR A 49 -15.41 -7.19 13.52
N ASN A 50 -15.08 -7.96 14.55
CA ASN A 50 -13.73 -7.97 15.08
C ASN A 50 -12.75 -8.49 14.01
N VAL A 51 -11.55 -7.97 14.00
CA VAL A 51 -10.54 -8.28 12.99
C VAL A 51 -9.48 -9.20 13.55
N GLY A 52 -9.24 -10.32 12.87
CA GLY A 52 -8.10 -11.20 13.09
C GLY A 52 -7.03 -10.98 12.04
N THR A 53 -5.78 -11.33 12.36
CA THR A 53 -4.68 -11.31 11.39
C THR A 53 -3.79 -12.53 11.53
N LYS A 54 -3.28 -13.02 10.39
CA LYS A 54 -2.29 -14.09 10.29
C LYS A 54 -1.19 -13.73 9.30
N ILE A 55 -0.03 -14.34 9.46
CA ILE A 55 1.12 -14.10 8.58
C ILE A 55 1.63 -15.41 8.04
N PHE A 56 1.86 -15.43 6.73
CA PHE A 56 2.42 -16.54 5.99
C PHE A 56 3.69 -16.11 5.27
N THR A 57 4.57 -17.05 4.98
CA THR A 57 5.66 -16.89 4.02
C THR A 57 5.55 -18.01 3.01
N TRP A 58 5.09 -17.69 1.81
CA TRP A 58 4.93 -18.66 0.74
C TRP A 58 6.15 -18.70 -0.15
N LYS A 59 6.50 -19.89 -0.61
CA LYS A 59 7.62 -20.13 -1.51
C LYS A 59 7.11 -20.48 -2.89
N ASP A 60 7.43 -19.65 -3.86
CA ASP A 60 7.17 -19.94 -5.27
C ASP A 60 8.32 -20.74 -5.86
N SER A 61 8.14 -22.05 -6.00
CA SER A 61 9.16 -22.95 -6.54
C SER A 61 9.27 -22.90 -8.06
N SER A 62 8.42 -22.14 -8.75
CA SER A 62 8.49 -21.93 -10.21
C SER A 62 9.39 -20.75 -10.61
N ARG A 63 9.67 -19.83 -9.68
CA ARG A 63 10.45 -18.62 -9.94
C ARG A 63 11.64 -18.51 -8.99
N MET A 64 12.78 -18.13 -9.56
CA MET A 64 13.96 -17.77 -8.78
C MET A 64 13.91 -16.31 -8.37
N GLU A 65 14.60 -15.96 -7.29
CA GLU A 65 14.86 -14.56 -6.95
C GLU A 65 15.68 -13.92 -8.05
N TRP A 66 15.29 -12.74 -8.49
CA TRP A 66 15.92 -12.09 -9.63
C TRP A 66 16.92 -10.99 -9.25
N PHE A 67 16.82 -10.48 -8.02
CA PHE A 67 17.76 -9.54 -7.46
C PHE A 67 18.80 -10.27 -6.63
N GLY A 68 19.96 -10.39 -7.12
CA GLY A 68 21.10 -10.76 -6.32
C GLY A 68 21.98 -11.80 -6.93
N GLU A 69 23.21 -11.72 -6.51
CA GLU A 69 24.28 -12.68 -6.77
C GLU A 69 23.94 -14.08 -6.20
N GLU A 70 22.92 -14.17 -5.34
CA GLU A 70 22.38 -15.42 -4.79
C GLU A 70 21.25 -15.99 -5.64
N SER A 71 21.44 -16.10 -6.94
CA SER A 71 20.44 -16.56 -7.93
C SER A 71 19.92 -18.00 -7.73
N ASN A 72 20.32 -18.69 -6.66
CA ASN A 72 19.90 -20.06 -6.38
C ASN A 72 18.78 -20.19 -5.36
N LYS A 73 18.14 -19.11 -4.95
CA LYS A 73 16.99 -19.13 -4.03
C LYS A 73 15.68 -18.95 -4.81
N TYR A 74 14.70 -19.77 -4.49
CA TYR A 74 13.34 -19.58 -4.99
C TYR A 74 12.69 -18.32 -4.38
N ARG A 75 11.79 -17.72 -5.14
CA ARG A 75 11.03 -16.53 -4.70
C ARG A 75 10.20 -16.86 -3.46
N ARG A 76 10.33 -16.03 -2.41
CA ARG A 76 9.56 -16.13 -1.18
C ARG A 76 8.72 -14.86 -1.00
N ILE A 77 7.45 -15.01 -0.68
CA ILE A 77 6.53 -13.90 -0.57
C ILE A 77 5.90 -13.91 0.81
N PRO A 78 6.28 -13.00 1.72
CA PRO A 78 5.57 -12.80 2.98
C PRO A 78 4.21 -12.16 2.72
N VAL A 79 3.17 -12.73 3.32
CA VAL A 79 1.79 -12.30 3.18
C VAL A 79 1.19 -12.13 4.57
N GLN A 80 0.53 -11.02 4.82
CA GLN A 80 -0.32 -10.81 5.99
C GLN A 80 -1.78 -10.81 5.56
N VAL A 81 -2.61 -11.45 6.34
CA VAL A 81 -4.05 -11.58 6.05
C VAL A 81 -4.86 -10.98 7.17
N TRP A 82 -5.84 -10.13 6.84
CA TRP A 82 -6.84 -9.62 7.77
C TRP A 82 -8.20 -10.20 7.41
N PHE A 83 -8.99 -10.56 8.42
CA PHE A 83 -10.25 -11.24 8.22
C PHE A 83 -11.19 -11.01 9.40
N PRO A 84 -12.52 -11.16 9.20
CA PRO A 84 -13.49 -11.20 10.30
C PRO A 84 -13.21 -12.36 11.24
N MET A 85 -13.10 -12.10 12.53
CA MET A 85 -12.84 -13.12 13.53
C MET A 85 -14.02 -13.33 14.48
N GLU A 86 -14.06 -14.52 15.12
CA GLU A 86 -15.01 -14.76 16.21
C GLU A 86 -14.75 -13.83 17.38
N GLY A 87 -15.81 -13.34 18.01
CA GLY A 87 -15.72 -12.57 19.24
C GLY A 87 -15.41 -13.47 20.43
N GLY A 88 -14.65 -12.96 21.40
CA GLY A 88 -14.38 -13.62 22.67
C GLY A 88 -12.92 -13.63 23.05
N THR A 89 -12.65 -13.53 24.37
CA THR A 89 -11.37 -13.48 25.09
C THR A 89 -10.44 -12.30 24.71
N LYS A 90 -9.92 -11.63 25.71
CA LYS A 90 -8.88 -10.59 25.60
C LYS A 90 -7.65 -11.19 24.89
N GLN A 91 -7.62 -11.09 23.58
CA GLN A 91 -6.44 -11.42 22.78
C GLN A 91 -5.60 -10.16 22.60
N LEU A 92 -4.31 -10.33 22.46
CA LEU A 92 -3.39 -9.21 22.27
C LEU A 92 -3.58 -8.60 20.88
N ASN A 93 -3.83 -7.30 20.84
CA ASN A 93 -3.82 -6.57 19.59
C ASN A 93 -2.46 -6.67 18.91
N SER A 94 -2.48 -6.88 17.60
CA SER A 94 -1.27 -6.97 16.79
C SER A 94 -0.45 -5.67 16.92
N PRO A 95 0.87 -5.74 17.09
CA PRO A 95 1.70 -4.58 16.86
C PRO A 95 1.56 -4.14 15.40
N TYR A 96 1.58 -2.85 15.15
CA TYR A 96 1.60 -2.33 13.77
C TYR A 96 2.83 -2.84 13.00
N LEU A 97 3.98 -2.84 13.65
CA LEU A 97 5.23 -3.33 13.12
C LEU A 97 5.73 -4.54 13.91
N GLN A 98 6.00 -5.64 13.23
CA GLN A 98 6.58 -6.84 13.85
C GLN A 98 8.04 -6.62 14.29
N TYR A 99 8.80 -5.82 13.52
CA TYR A 99 10.23 -5.57 13.73
C TYR A 99 10.52 -4.07 13.74
N PRO A 100 10.04 -3.33 14.76
CA PRO A 100 10.08 -1.86 14.76
C PRO A 100 11.50 -1.29 14.66
N LYS A 101 12.51 -1.95 15.22
CA LYS A 101 13.91 -1.48 15.14
C LYS A 101 14.44 -1.48 13.70
N ASP A 102 14.09 -2.50 12.91
CA ASP A 102 14.49 -2.59 11.50
C ASP A 102 13.76 -1.51 10.68
N TYR A 103 12.48 -1.27 10.96
CA TYR A 103 11.72 -0.16 10.36
C TYR A 103 12.34 1.21 10.67
N ILE A 104 12.67 1.48 11.94
CA ILE A 104 13.32 2.73 12.34
C ILE A 104 14.62 2.91 11.58
N ARG A 105 15.43 1.85 11.47
CA ARG A 105 16.70 1.88 10.74
C ARG A 105 16.49 2.22 9.26
N VAL A 106 15.56 1.54 8.58
CA VAL A 106 15.29 1.73 7.16
C VAL A 106 14.73 3.13 6.89
N ILE A 107 13.70 3.55 7.64
CA ILE A 107 13.10 4.87 7.48
C ILE A 107 14.13 5.98 7.77
N SER A 108 14.94 5.81 8.81
CA SER A 108 15.99 6.79 9.13
C SER A 108 16.99 6.93 7.99
N THR A 109 17.43 5.82 7.39
CA THR A 109 18.39 5.81 6.30
C THR A 109 17.78 6.34 5.01
N ASP A 110 16.57 5.89 4.67
CA ASP A 110 15.95 6.14 3.38
C ASP A 110 15.40 7.56 3.25
N PHE A 111 14.86 8.09 4.34
CA PHE A 111 14.26 9.42 4.39
C PHE A 111 15.13 10.45 5.10
N ASN A 112 16.32 10.06 5.58
CA ASN A 112 17.23 10.92 6.35
C ASN A 112 16.55 11.57 7.56
N ILE A 113 15.75 10.78 8.29
CA ILE A 113 15.04 11.17 9.51
C ILE A 113 15.80 10.60 10.71
N PRO A 114 16.12 11.41 11.74
CA PRO A 114 16.74 10.86 12.97
C PRO A 114 15.89 9.75 13.57
N GLY A 115 16.47 8.56 13.81
CA GLY A 115 15.75 7.40 14.34
C GLY A 115 15.12 7.66 15.72
N SER A 116 15.69 8.59 16.51
CA SER A 116 15.13 9.04 17.79
C SER A 116 13.70 9.61 17.65
N LEU A 117 13.35 10.19 16.50
CA LEU A 117 12.00 10.70 16.22
C LEU A 117 10.98 9.61 15.95
N LEU A 118 11.42 8.39 15.70
CA LEU A 118 10.59 7.25 15.32
C LEU A 118 10.45 6.22 16.46
N LEU A 119 11.04 6.45 17.64
CA LEU A 119 11.08 5.46 18.73
C LEU A 119 9.69 5.02 19.22
N ASN A 120 8.67 5.87 19.09
CA ASN A 120 7.31 5.53 19.50
C ASN A 120 6.59 4.58 18.53
N ILE A 121 7.11 4.37 17.31
CA ILE A 121 6.49 3.50 16.32
C ILE A 121 6.35 2.04 16.81
N GLU A 122 7.21 1.62 17.74
CA GLU A 122 7.16 0.30 18.37
C GLU A 122 5.92 0.09 19.26
N ASN A 123 5.31 1.18 19.72
CA ASN A 123 4.15 1.16 20.61
C ASN A 123 2.82 1.20 19.88
N ILE A 124 2.82 1.47 18.58
CA ILE A 124 1.58 1.54 17.79
C ILE A 124 0.94 0.16 17.76
N ARG A 125 -0.33 0.12 18.14
CA ARG A 125 -1.16 -1.09 18.09
C ARG A 125 -2.25 -0.91 17.04
N THR A 126 -2.60 -2.03 16.44
CA THR A 126 -3.70 -2.17 15.48
C THR A 126 -4.94 -2.68 16.20
N SER A 127 -6.06 -2.71 15.51
CA SER A 127 -7.29 -3.32 16.06
C SER A 127 -7.33 -4.84 15.85
N ALA A 128 -6.47 -5.37 14.98
CA ALA A 128 -6.45 -6.78 14.66
C ALA A 128 -5.83 -7.63 15.78
N THR A 129 -6.37 -8.82 15.99
CA THR A 129 -5.85 -9.84 16.90
C THR A 129 -4.96 -10.83 16.16
N ILE A 130 -3.74 -11.06 16.67
CA ILE A 130 -2.81 -12.06 16.11
C ILE A 130 -3.42 -13.46 16.24
N ASP A 131 -3.34 -14.24 15.15
CA ASP A 131 -3.81 -15.61 15.06
C ASP A 131 -5.27 -15.79 15.53
N GLY A 132 -6.09 -14.73 15.31
CA GLY A 132 -7.51 -14.77 15.62
C GLY A 132 -8.23 -15.91 14.89
N ASN A 133 -9.29 -16.45 15.48
CA ASN A 133 -10.09 -17.52 14.87
C ASN A 133 -10.99 -16.93 13.78
N PRO A 134 -10.90 -17.38 12.50
CA PRO A 134 -11.79 -16.95 11.44
C PRO A 134 -13.26 -17.18 11.78
N LYS A 135 -14.13 -16.22 11.49
CA LYS A 135 -15.57 -16.30 11.74
C LYS A 135 -16.27 -17.11 10.64
N THR A 136 -15.99 -18.40 10.59
CA THR A 136 -16.38 -19.31 9.50
C THR A 136 -17.88 -19.40 9.26
N ARG A 137 -18.72 -19.11 10.28
CA ARG A 137 -20.18 -19.07 10.16
C ARG A 137 -20.71 -17.97 9.21
N LEU A 138 -19.86 -17.02 8.80
CA LEU A 138 -20.22 -16.01 7.78
C LEU A 138 -20.29 -16.63 6.38
N GLY A 139 -19.77 -17.83 6.17
CA GLY A 139 -19.60 -18.42 4.84
C GLY A 139 -18.53 -17.71 4.02
N LYS A 140 -18.53 -17.98 2.73
CA LYS A 140 -17.56 -17.42 1.78
C LYS A 140 -17.67 -15.91 1.68
N ARG A 141 -16.51 -15.24 1.75
CA ARG A 141 -16.37 -13.77 1.73
C ARG A 141 -15.43 -13.33 0.61
N PRO A 142 -15.70 -12.18 -0.04
CA PRO A 142 -14.82 -11.66 -1.08
C PRO A 142 -13.42 -11.39 -0.57
N ILE A 143 -12.46 -11.57 -1.46
CA ILE A 143 -11.04 -11.39 -1.20
C ILE A 143 -10.56 -10.11 -1.87
N ILE A 144 -9.67 -9.38 -1.19
CA ILE A 144 -8.94 -8.23 -1.73
C ILE A 144 -7.46 -8.51 -1.58
N ILE A 145 -6.68 -8.42 -2.67
CA ILE A 145 -5.22 -8.54 -2.62
C ILE A 145 -4.63 -7.13 -2.72
N PHE A 146 -3.80 -6.77 -1.74
CA PHE A 146 -3.17 -5.45 -1.66
C PHE A 146 -1.68 -5.48 -2.00
N SER A 147 -1.25 -4.50 -2.81
CA SER A 147 0.14 -4.26 -3.17
C SER A 147 0.60 -2.88 -2.67
N HIS A 148 1.70 -2.86 -1.92
CA HIS A 148 2.30 -1.64 -1.36
C HIS A 148 3.04 -0.77 -2.38
N GLY A 149 3.34 0.50 -2.03
CA GLY A 149 4.19 1.40 -2.82
C GLY A 149 5.66 0.98 -2.86
N LEU A 150 6.46 1.65 -3.69
CA LEU A 150 7.90 1.43 -3.75
C LEU A 150 8.55 1.73 -2.38
N GLY A 151 9.29 0.77 -1.86
CA GLY A 151 9.90 0.87 -0.52
C GLY A 151 8.91 0.79 0.64
N GLY A 152 7.62 0.51 0.35
CA GLY A 152 6.59 0.29 1.35
C GLY A 152 6.65 -1.12 1.95
N PHE A 153 5.56 -1.52 2.59
CA PHE A 153 5.44 -2.78 3.31
C PHE A 153 4.02 -3.31 3.21
N LYS A 154 3.83 -4.60 3.41
CA LYS A 154 2.50 -5.24 3.40
C LYS A 154 1.48 -4.59 4.35
N ASN A 155 1.94 -3.99 5.45
CA ASN A 155 1.11 -3.28 6.43
C ASN A 155 1.01 -1.76 6.20
N GLN A 156 1.44 -1.25 5.05
CA GLN A 156 1.46 0.19 4.72
C GLN A 156 0.07 0.87 4.81
N ASN A 157 -0.99 0.11 4.62
CA ASN A 157 -2.38 0.56 4.61
C ASN A 157 -3.24 -0.23 5.60
N THR A 158 -2.72 -0.55 6.78
CA THR A 158 -3.42 -1.33 7.82
C THR A 158 -4.78 -0.72 8.19
N ILE A 159 -4.89 0.61 8.22
CA ILE A 159 -6.16 1.31 8.48
C ILE A 159 -7.24 0.83 7.51
N GLN A 160 -6.94 0.79 6.21
CA GLN A 160 -7.88 0.35 5.17
C GLN A 160 -8.10 -1.17 5.22
N MET A 161 -7.06 -1.96 5.54
CA MET A 161 -7.18 -3.41 5.68
C MET A 161 -8.12 -3.79 6.81
N GLU A 162 -7.95 -3.17 7.99
CA GLU A 162 -8.80 -3.41 9.15
C GLU A 162 -10.23 -2.91 8.91
N GLU A 163 -10.40 -1.77 8.26
CA GLU A 163 -11.72 -1.27 7.88
C GLU A 163 -12.45 -2.28 7.00
N LEU A 164 -11.84 -2.71 5.88
CA LEU A 164 -12.45 -3.66 4.97
C LEU A 164 -12.72 -5.02 5.65
N ALA A 165 -11.79 -5.50 6.48
CA ALA A 165 -11.99 -6.75 7.22
C ALA A 165 -13.15 -6.64 8.22
N SER A 166 -13.31 -5.51 8.90
CA SER A 166 -14.43 -5.27 9.81
C SER A 166 -15.78 -5.21 9.09
N HIS A 167 -15.78 -4.95 7.78
CA HIS A 167 -16.95 -5.00 6.90
C HIS A 167 -17.14 -6.37 6.21
N GLY A 168 -16.32 -7.35 6.55
CA GLY A 168 -16.51 -8.73 6.12
C GLY A 168 -15.70 -9.15 4.89
N TYR A 169 -14.68 -8.41 4.48
CA TYR A 169 -13.73 -8.79 3.44
C TYR A 169 -12.55 -9.57 4.01
N ILE A 170 -11.85 -10.32 3.16
CA ILE A 170 -10.60 -10.98 3.50
C ILE A 170 -9.50 -10.27 2.71
N ILE A 171 -8.50 -9.71 3.40
CA ILE A 171 -7.46 -8.93 2.74
C ILE A 171 -6.12 -9.67 2.83
N PHE A 172 -5.50 -9.95 1.68
CA PHE A 172 -4.15 -10.48 1.57
C PHE A 172 -3.22 -9.37 1.13
N ALA A 173 -2.24 -8.99 1.94
CA ALA A 173 -1.23 -8.01 1.58
C ALA A 173 0.16 -8.64 1.60
N CYS A 174 0.96 -8.42 0.57
CA CYS A 174 2.29 -9.02 0.46
C CYS A 174 3.41 -8.00 0.54
N ASP A 175 4.58 -8.45 1.00
CA ASP A 175 5.84 -7.76 0.76
C ASP A 175 6.45 -8.26 -0.55
N HIS A 176 6.68 -7.35 -1.50
CA HIS A 176 7.46 -7.63 -2.69
C HIS A 176 8.94 -7.58 -2.33
N VAL A 177 9.55 -8.74 -2.17
CA VAL A 177 10.95 -8.88 -1.74
C VAL A 177 11.87 -8.12 -2.68
N TYR A 178 12.84 -7.38 -2.14
CA TYR A 178 13.72 -6.37 -2.76
C TYR A 178 13.04 -5.06 -3.18
N ASP A 179 11.71 -4.99 -3.23
CA ASP A 179 10.95 -3.74 -3.44
C ASP A 179 10.40 -3.17 -2.13
N ALA A 180 10.02 -4.02 -1.17
CA ALA A 180 9.73 -3.58 0.19
C ALA A 180 10.97 -2.95 0.84
N GLY A 181 10.79 -2.03 1.75
CA GLY A 181 11.90 -1.36 2.45
C GLY A 181 12.88 -2.37 3.05
N PHE A 182 12.34 -3.41 3.67
CA PHE A 182 13.04 -4.65 4.01
C PHE A 182 12.02 -5.77 4.17
N VAL A 183 12.51 -7.00 4.13
CA VAL A 183 11.76 -8.22 4.49
C VAL A 183 12.61 -9.02 5.46
N ARG A 184 12.00 -9.46 6.56
CA ARG A 184 12.63 -10.35 7.52
C ARG A 184 12.04 -11.74 7.41
N PHE A 185 12.90 -12.73 7.23
CA PHE A 185 12.56 -14.13 7.21
C PHE A 185 12.95 -14.82 8.53
N SER A 186 12.60 -16.09 8.69
CA SER A 186 13.05 -16.91 9.83
C SER A 186 14.58 -17.00 9.90
N GLY A 187 15.13 -17.15 11.10
CA GLY A 187 16.58 -17.28 11.29
C GLY A 187 17.38 -15.99 11.12
N ASP A 188 16.74 -14.81 11.39
CA ASP A 188 17.36 -13.48 11.33
C ASP A 188 17.82 -13.02 9.93
N GLU A 189 17.42 -13.72 8.87
CA GLU A 189 17.69 -13.28 7.49
C GLU A 189 16.90 -12.02 7.19
N ILE A 190 17.60 -10.94 6.82
CA ILE A 190 17.00 -9.67 6.41
C ILE A 190 17.38 -9.37 4.97
N VAL A 191 16.37 -9.14 4.13
CA VAL A 191 16.56 -8.70 2.75
C VAL A 191 16.14 -7.25 2.64
N TYR A 192 17.06 -6.36 2.30
CA TYR A 192 16.79 -4.93 2.13
C TYR A 192 16.37 -4.60 0.71
N SER A 193 15.67 -3.48 0.58
CA SER A 193 15.29 -2.93 -0.73
C SER A 193 16.50 -2.71 -1.63
N LYS A 194 16.34 -3.06 -2.90
CA LYS A 194 17.26 -2.74 -3.99
C LYS A 194 16.62 -1.82 -5.05
N SER A 195 15.43 -1.34 -4.79
CA SER A 195 14.58 -0.65 -5.77
C SER A 195 14.66 0.87 -5.73
N PHE A 196 15.31 1.50 -4.75
CA PHE A 196 15.46 2.95 -4.74
C PHE A 196 16.48 3.43 -5.77
N VAL A 197 16.31 4.66 -6.27
CA VAL A 197 17.20 5.29 -7.26
C VAL A 197 18.68 5.19 -6.88
N ARG A 198 19.00 5.30 -5.58
CA ARG A 198 20.39 5.19 -5.07
C ARG A 198 21.01 3.81 -5.25
N HIS A 199 20.22 2.77 -5.49
CA HIS A 199 20.68 1.41 -5.70
C HIS A 199 21.04 1.11 -7.16
N PHE A 200 20.70 2.01 -8.07
CA PHE A 200 21.10 1.89 -9.46
C PHE A 200 22.57 2.27 -9.62
N PRO A 201 23.31 1.59 -10.50
CA PRO A 201 24.70 1.94 -10.82
C PRO A 201 24.83 3.42 -11.23
N LYS A 202 25.97 4.04 -10.87
CA LYS A 202 26.25 5.38 -11.36
C LYS A 202 26.39 5.34 -12.88
N GLY A 203 25.69 6.23 -13.57
CA GLY A 203 25.69 6.29 -15.03
C GLY A 203 24.59 5.48 -15.71
N THR A 204 23.71 4.78 -14.96
CA THR A 204 22.52 4.16 -15.52
C THR A 204 21.79 5.14 -16.42
N SER A 205 21.54 4.78 -17.66
CA SER A 205 20.78 5.57 -18.64
C SER A 205 19.31 5.65 -18.23
N GLU A 206 18.57 6.58 -18.83
CA GLU A 206 17.13 6.69 -18.60
C GLU A 206 16.40 5.43 -19.10
N GLU A 207 16.82 4.88 -20.23
CA GLU A 207 16.28 3.66 -20.80
C GLU A 207 16.50 2.47 -19.85
N GLU A 208 17.71 2.20 -19.41
CA GLU A 208 18.02 1.13 -18.45
C GLU A 208 17.24 1.26 -17.13
N TYR A 209 17.04 2.52 -16.69
CA TYR A 209 16.22 2.78 -15.49
C TYR A 209 14.77 2.34 -15.70
N TRP A 210 14.14 2.71 -16.83
CA TRP A 210 12.75 2.34 -17.09
C TRP A 210 12.60 0.85 -17.40
N ASP A 211 13.51 0.24 -18.13
CA ASP A 211 13.53 -1.23 -18.35
C ASP A 211 13.58 -2.00 -17.04
N THR A 212 14.39 -1.54 -16.10
CA THR A 212 14.45 -2.13 -14.76
C THR A 212 13.14 -1.94 -14.01
N ARG A 213 12.49 -0.78 -14.12
CA ARG A 213 11.18 -0.52 -13.49
C ARG A 213 10.07 -1.38 -14.08
N GLU A 214 10.07 -1.62 -15.37
CA GLU A 214 9.14 -2.53 -16.04
C GLU A 214 9.32 -3.98 -15.55
N LYS A 215 10.56 -4.44 -15.39
CA LYS A 215 10.87 -5.75 -14.80
C LYS A 215 10.38 -5.86 -13.35
N HIS A 216 10.58 -4.82 -12.53
CA HIS A 216 10.02 -4.78 -11.17
C HIS A 216 8.51 -4.91 -11.20
N LEU A 217 7.83 -4.16 -12.07
CA LEU A 217 6.38 -4.20 -12.21
C LEU A 217 5.90 -5.61 -12.59
N LEU A 218 6.55 -6.25 -13.55
CA LEU A 218 6.23 -7.60 -13.98
C LEU A 218 6.35 -8.60 -12.82
N ILE A 219 7.44 -8.57 -12.06
CA ILE A 219 7.68 -9.49 -10.93
C ILE A 219 6.63 -9.28 -9.84
N ARG A 220 6.30 -8.03 -9.53
CA ARG A 220 5.25 -7.70 -8.55
C ARG A 220 3.88 -8.20 -9.00
N SER A 221 3.55 -8.06 -10.30
CA SER A 221 2.32 -8.62 -10.86
C SER A 221 2.29 -10.15 -10.75
N GLN A 222 3.42 -10.83 -11.06
CA GLN A 222 3.56 -12.27 -10.87
C GLN A 222 3.46 -12.72 -9.41
N ASP A 223 3.90 -11.89 -8.46
CA ASP A 223 3.71 -12.16 -7.02
C ASP A 223 2.23 -12.20 -6.67
N ILE A 224 1.42 -11.28 -7.23
CA ILE A 224 -0.04 -11.29 -7.04
C ILE A 224 -0.66 -12.54 -7.67
N SER A 225 -0.30 -12.90 -8.91
CA SER A 225 -0.78 -14.14 -9.55
C SER A 225 -0.46 -15.37 -8.69
N PHE A 226 0.76 -15.46 -8.16
CA PHE A 226 1.13 -16.54 -7.26
C PHE A 226 0.30 -16.56 -5.97
N ILE A 227 -0.04 -15.40 -5.40
CA ILE A 227 -0.92 -15.33 -4.22
C ILE A 227 -2.31 -15.87 -4.56
N ILE A 228 -2.85 -15.57 -5.74
CA ILE A 228 -4.12 -16.14 -6.22
C ILE A 228 -4.04 -17.67 -6.24
N ASP A 229 -2.98 -18.24 -6.81
CA ASP A 229 -2.75 -19.70 -6.83
C ASP A 229 -2.63 -20.30 -5.43
N GLN A 230 -2.07 -19.58 -4.45
CA GLN A 230 -1.98 -20.04 -3.07
C GLN A 230 -3.33 -19.95 -2.33
N ILE A 231 -4.16 -18.97 -2.65
CA ILE A 231 -5.52 -18.86 -2.12
C ILE A 231 -6.38 -20.05 -2.54
N GLU A 232 -6.21 -20.55 -3.75
CA GLU A 232 -6.89 -21.76 -4.22
C GLU A 232 -6.49 -23.03 -3.44
N LYS A 233 -5.27 -23.04 -2.88
CA LYS A 233 -4.70 -24.14 -2.08
C LYS A 233 -4.79 -23.91 -0.57
N LEU A 234 -5.53 -22.87 -0.15
CA LEU A 234 -5.54 -22.43 1.24
C LEU A 234 -6.15 -23.49 2.19
N ASP A 235 -6.99 -24.38 1.70
CA ASP A 235 -7.56 -25.50 2.45
C ASP A 235 -6.51 -26.44 3.02
N THR A 236 -5.37 -26.60 2.35
CA THR A 236 -4.23 -27.39 2.82
C THR A 236 -3.30 -26.61 3.75
N ILE A 237 -3.34 -25.26 3.72
CA ILE A 237 -2.44 -24.36 4.48
C ILE A 237 -3.12 -23.91 5.79
N ASP A 238 -4.33 -23.40 5.69
CA ASP A 238 -5.18 -22.98 6.81
C ASP A 238 -6.65 -23.29 6.50
N PRO A 239 -7.13 -24.50 6.86
CA PRO A 239 -8.50 -24.94 6.56
C PRO A 239 -9.58 -23.99 7.10
N ALA A 240 -9.38 -23.41 8.29
CA ALA A 240 -10.35 -22.51 8.89
C ALA A 240 -10.47 -21.20 8.12
N LEU A 241 -9.36 -20.62 7.69
CA LEU A 241 -9.36 -19.41 6.87
C LEU A 241 -9.92 -19.72 5.47
N SER A 242 -9.61 -20.88 4.89
CA SER A 242 -10.12 -21.31 3.60
C SER A 242 -11.65 -21.36 3.55
N LEU A 243 -12.31 -21.80 4.64
CA LEU A 243 -13.78 -21.81 4.74
C LEU A 243 -14.38 -20.41 4.60
N LEU A 244 -13.63 -19.38 4.94
CA LEU A 244 -14.07 -17.98 4.85
C LEU A 244 -13.75 -17.35 3.50
N CYS A 245 -12.75 -17.82 2.76
CA CYS A 245 -12.28 -17.24 1.51
C CYS A 245 -13.11 -17.67 0.29
N ASP A 246 -13.62 -16.69 -0.48
CA ASP A 246 -14.24 -16.91 -1.78
C ASP A 246 -13.21 -16.71 -2.90
N SER A 247 -12.53 -17.79 -3.29
CA SER A 247 -11.49 -17.76 -4.34
C SER A 247 -12.01 -17.41 -5.73
N GLN A 248 -13.33 -17.40 -5.92
CA GLN A 248 -13.96 -16.96 -7.18
C GLN A 248 -14.34 -15.46 -7.17
N ASN A 249 -14.13 -14.78 -6.04
CA ASN A 249 -14.50 -13.38 -5.87
C ASN A 249 -13.32 -12.58 -5.35
N ILE A 250 -12.36 -12.33 -6.25
CA ILE A 250 -11.10 -11.64 -5.95
C ILE A 250 -11.11 -10.26 -6.58
N SER A 251 -10.78 -9.25 -5.78
CA SER A 251 -10.53 -7.87 -6.20
C SER A 251 -9.11 -7.45 -5.82
N LEU A 252 -8.60 -6.41 -6.43
CA LEU A 252 -7.25 -5.90 -6.17
C LEU A 252 -7.29 -4.49 -5.60
N MET A 253 -6.32 -4.16 -4.76
CA MET A 253 -6.08 -2.80 -4.28
C MET A 253 -4.58 -2.53 -4.20
N GLY A 254 -4.12 -1.30 -4.53
CA GLY A 254 -2.72 -0.97 -4.41
C GLY A 254 -2.47 0.53 -4.33
N HIS A 255 -1.36 0.92 -3.69
CA HIS A 255 -0.96 2.31 -3.54
C HIS A 255 0.33 2.60 -4.32
N SER A 256 0.40 3.75 -4.99
CA SER A 256 1.62 4.20 -5.67
C SER A 256 2.09 3.19 -6.72
N PHE A 257 3.29 2.64 -6.59
CA PHE A 257 3.78 1.55 -7.46
C PHE A 257 2.91 0.28 -7.33
N GLY A 258 2.35 0.03 -6.14
CA GLY A 258 1.33 -1.02 -5.95
C GLY A 258 0.07 -0.78 -6.77
N GLY A 259 -0.32 0.49 -6.95
CA GLY A 259 -1.42 0.86 -7.85
C GLY A 259 -1.16 0.43 -9.30
N SER A 260 0.05 0.66 -9.81
CA SER A 260 0.46 0.17 -11.14
C SER A 260 0.56 -1.35 -11.18
N THR A 261 1.02 -1.96 -10.09
CA THR A 261 1.10 -3.42 -9.99
C THR A 261 -0.27 -4.05 -10.16
N VAL A 262 -1.29 -3.56 -9.46
CA VAL A 262 -2.64 -4.12 -9.57
C VAL A 262 -3.28 -3.84 -10.95
N LEU A 263 -3.03 -2.67 -11.54
CA LEU A 263 -3.49 -2.37 -12.90
C LEU A 263 -2.82 -3.27 -13.95
N SER A 264 -1.51 -3.51 -13.86
CA SER A 264 -0.79 -4.46 -14.71
C SER A 264 -1.27 -5.89 -14.51
N THR A 265 -1.63 -6.28 -13.28
CA THR A 265 -2.19 -7.60 -12.98
C THR A 265 -3.55 -7.81 -13.65
N LEU A 266 -4.42 -6.79 -13.74
CA LEU A 266 -5.70 -6.90 -14.46
C LEU A 266 -5.56 -7.32 -15.93
N LEU A 267 -4.45 -6.97 -16.55
CA LEU A 267 -4.18 -7.34 -17.94
C LEU A 267 -3.85 -8.83 -18.11
N ARG A 268 -3.38 -9.47 -17.03
CA ARG A 268 -2.93 -10.87 -16.98
C ARG A 268 -3.99 -11.80 -16.39
N GLU A 269 -4.64 -11.36 -15.30
CA GLU A 269 -5.62 -12.14 -14.55
C GLU A 269 -7.05 -11.75 -14.94
N LYS A 270 -7.71 -12.61 -15.71
CA LYS A 270 -9.06 -12.33 -16.22
C LYS A 270 -10.18 -12.61 -15.22
N SER A 271 -9.87 -13.29 -14.12
CA SER A 271 -10.80 -13.65 -13.04
C SER A 271 -11.02 -12.54 -12.02
N ILE A 272 -10.33 -11.40 -12.14
CA ILE A 272 -10.43 -10.30 -11.18
C ILE A 272 -11.73 -9.51 -11.39
N ASN A 273 -12.49 -9.34 -10.30
CA ASN A 273 -13.79 -8.67 -10.32
C ASN A 273 -13.67 -7.14 -10.43
N SER A 274 -12.77 -6.55 -9.66
CA SER A 274 -12.57 -5.11 -9.66
C SER A 274 -11.21 -4.71 -9.08
N CYS A 275 -10.85 -3.44 -9.24
CA CYS A 275 -9.58 -2.92 -8.76
C CYS A 275 -9.73 -1.50 -8.22
N ILE A 276 -8.99 -1.19 -7.14
CA ILE A 276 -8.77 0.19 -6.68
C ILE A 276 -7.29 0.51 -6.72
N ALA A 277 -6.93 1.59 -7.43
CA ALA A 277 -5.58 2.12 -7.50
C ALA A 277 -5.51 3.46 -6.74
N LEU A 278 -4.82 3.46 -5.61
CA LEU A 278 -4.62 4.64 -4.76
C LEU A 278 -3.36 5.38 -5.20
N ASP A 279 -3.52 6.59 -5.70
CA ASP A 279 -2.47 7.48 -6.22
C ASP A 279 -1.38 6.75 -7.01
N ALA A 280 -1.80 5.98 -8.01
CA ALA A 280 -0.98 5.05 -8.76
C ALA A 280 0.17 5.74 -9.52
N TRP A 281 1.36 5.15 -9.44
CA TRP A 281 2.53 5.57 -10.21
C TRP A 281 2.69 4.70 -11.45
N THR A 282 2.02 5.08 -12.54
CA THR A 282 1.92 4.29 -13.79
C THR A 282 3.09 4.48 -14.76
N LEU A 283 4.05 5.34 -14.46
CA LEU A 283 5.23 5.54 -15.32
C LEU A 283 5.97 4.23 -15.66
N PRO A 284 6.12 3.26 -14.73
CA PRO A 284 6.73 1.96 -15.03
C PRO A 284 5.92 1.04 -15.95
N MET A 285 4.63 1.33 -16.19
CA MET A 285 3.84 0.50 -17.07
C MET A 285 4.27 0.71 -18.53
N PRO A 286 4.61 -0.36 -19.27
CA PRO A 286 5.01 -0.23 -20.67
C PRO A 286 3.85 0.17 -21.58
N SER A 287 4.15 0.82 -22.70
CA SER A 287 3.12 1.33 -23.62
C SER A 287 2.23 0.24 -24.21
N ASN A 288 2.74 -0.96 -24.39
CA ASN A 288 1.97 -2.10 -24.85
C ASN A 288 0.93 -2.59 -23.82
N GLU A 289 1.18 -2.41 -22.51
CA GLU A 289 0.17 -2.65 -21.47
C GLU A 289 -0.86 -1.52 -21.41
N ILE A 290 -0.43 -0.27 -21.43
CA ILE A 290 -1.31 0.91 -21.38
C ILE A 290 -2.34 0.91 -22.49
N ASN A 291 -1.97 0.44 -23.68
CA ASN A 291 -2.83 0.41 -24.88
C ASN A 291 -3.72 -0.84 -24.95
N GLN A 292 -3.65 -1.75 -23.99
CA GLN A 292 -4.54 -2.91 -23.97
C GLN A 292 -5.94 -2.55 -23.46
N ASN A 293 -6.93 -3.29 -23.96
CA ASN A 293 -8.29 -3.19 -23.44
C ASN A 293 -8.39 -3.87 -22.08
N ILE A 294 -8.72 -3.11 -21.05
CA ILE A 294 -9.14 -3.64 -19.76
C ILE A 294 -10.62 -4.02 -19.86
N ASN A 295 -11.00 -5.13 -19.23
CA ASN A 295 -12.40 -5.57 -19.16
C ASN A 295 -12.83 -5.83 -17.72
N THR A 296 -12.29 -5.03 -16.79
CA THR A 296 -12.53 -5.12 -15.35
C THR A 296 -12.76 -3.71 -14.83
N SER A 297 -13.79 -3.50 -14.02
CA SER A 297 -14.05 -2.20 -13.42
C SER A 297 -12.89 -1.78 -12.53
N PHE A 298 -12.41 -0.54 -12.66
CA PHE A 298 -11.43 -0.01 -11.72
C PHE A 298 -11.73 1.43 -11.29
N LEU A 299 -11.33 1.74 -10.07
CA LEU A 299 -11.39 3.06 -9.47
C LEU A 299 -9.96 3.56 -9.22
N HIS A 300 -9.60 4.71 -9.74
CA HIS A 300 -8.39 5.42 -9.34
C HIS A 300 -8.76 6.60 -8.43
N LEU A 301 -8.20 6.60 -7.24
CA LEU A 301 -8.26 7.73 -6.30
C LEU A 301 -6.86 8.31 -6.16
N GLY A 302 -6.67 9.58 -6.53
CA GLY A 302 -5.36 10.21 -6.53
C GLY A 302 -5.36 11.64 -5.96
N GLN A 303 -4.18 12.11 -5.67
CA GLN A 303 -3.92 13.45 -5.18
C GLN A 303 -3.99 14.51 -6.29
N LEU A 304 -4.22 15.77 -5.90
CA LEU A 304 -4.23 16.92 -6.78
C LEU A 304 -3.20 17.99 -6.38
N SER A 305 -2.65 17.92 -5.19
CA SER A 305 -1.91 19.03 -4.56
C SER A 305 -0.41 18.82 -4.46
N ASP A 306 0.10 17.62 -4.69
CA ASP A 306 1.52 17.33 -4.59
C ASP A 306 2.22 17.46 -5.94
N LYS A 307 2.73 18.67 -6.22
CA LYS A 307 3.47 18.95 -7.46
C LYS A 307 4.72 18.11 -7.64
N TYR A 308 5.25 17.51 -6.59
CA TYR A 308 6.42 16.63 -6.68
C TYR A 308 6.07 15.29 -7.32
N TRP A 309 4.89 14.75 -6.98
CA TRP A 309 4.36 13.50 -7.53
C TRP A 309 3.51 13.70 -8.77
N GLU A 310 3.11 14.95 -9.06
CA GLU A 310 2.38 15.26 -10.28
C GLU A 310 3.31 15.15 -11.48
N ASN A 311 3.03 14.19 -12.36
CA ASN A 311 3.75 13.98 -13.60
C ASN A 311 2.75 13.89 -14.76
N LYS A 312 2.95 14.72 -15.79
CA LYS A 312 2.07 14.77 -16.97
C LYS A 312 1.96 13.39 -17.65
N ASN A 313 3.07 12.67 -17.79
CA ASN A 313 3.07 11.36 -18.44
C ASN A 313 2.35 10.32 -17.60
N ASN A 314 2.44 10.40 -16.25
CA ASN A 314 1.68 9.55 -15.35
C ASN A 314 0.17 9.77 -15.54
N ARG A 315 -0.27 11.03 -15.65
CA ARG A 315 -1.67 11.36 -15.93
C ARG A 315 -2.13 10.82 -17.27
N LEU A 316 -1.37 11.06 -18.32
CA LEU A 316 -1.71 10.57 -19.68
C LEU A 316 -1.86 9.05 -19.73
N LYS A 317 -0.96 8.31 -19.06
CA LYS A 317 -1.08 6.84 -18.95
C LYS A 317 -2.36 6.43 -18.22
N LEU A 318 -2.72 7.09 -17.11
CA LEU A 318 -3.97 6.83 -16.40
C LEU A 318 -5.20 7.16 -17.24
N ASP A 319 -5.19 8.30 -17.95
CA ASP A 319 -6.29 8.69 -18.83
C ASP A 319 -6.48 7.65 -19.96
N THR A 320 -5.38 7.19 -20.57
CA THR A 320 -5.42 6.15 -21.59
C THR A 320 -5.98 4.82 -21.05
N LEU A 321 -5.59 4.43 -19.83
CA LEU A 321 -6.15 3.21 -19.21
C LEU A 321 -7.66 3.32 -18.97
N VAL A 322 -8.14 4.49 -18.55
CA VAL A 322 -9.59 4.76 -18.39
C VAL A 322 -10.29 4.67 -19.73
N GLN A 323 -9.77 5.34 -20.76
CA GLN A 323 -10.37 5.35 -22.11
C GLN A 323 -10.39 3.98 -22.77
N ASN A 324 -9.38 3.14 -22.53
CA ASN A 324 -9.29 1.80 -23.10
C ASN A 324 -10.09 0.75 -22.32
N ASN A 325 -10.74 1.12 -21.22
CA ASN A 325 -11.52 0.15 -20.45
C ASN A 325 -12.95 0.01 -20.99
N LYS A 326 -13.34 -1.24 -21.28
CA LYS A 326 -14.69 -1.59 -21.73
C LYS A 326 -15.72 -1.70 -20.61
N LYS A 327 -15.28 -1.65 -19.35
CA LYS A 327 -16.12 -1.62 -18.16
C LYS A 327 -16.06 -0.24 -17.51
N GLN A 328 -16.86 -0.05 -16.49
CA GLN A 328 -16.85 1.21 -15.76
C GLN A 328 -15.48 1.48 -15.12
N SER A 329 -14.85 2.58 -15.52
CA SER A 329 -13.62 3.09 -14.94
C SER A 329 -13.85 4.51 -14.48
N ILE A 330 -13.37 4.80 -13.27
CA ILE A 330 -13.54 6.11 -12.67
C ILE A 330 -12.19 6.58 -12.19
N ARG A 331 -11.80 7.79 -12.57
CA ARG A 331 -10.64 8.47 -12.02
C ARG A 331 -11.08 9.69 -11.23
N ILE A 332 -10.67 9.74 -9.97
CA ILE A 332 -11.01 10.80 -9.03
C ILE A 332 -9.72 11.40 -8.49
N ARG A 333 -9.63 12.71 -8.50
CA ARG A 333 -8.55 13.47 -7.86
C ARG A 333 -9.10 14.28 -6.70
N VAL A 334 -8.51 14.08 -5.53
CA VAL A 334 -8.98 14.71 -4.29
C VAL A 334 -8.13 15.95 -3.98
N PRO A 335 -8.74 17.14 -3.92
CA PRO A 335 -8.05 18.38 -3.56
C PRO A 335 -7.43 18.29 -2.16
N GLN A 336 -6.37 19.08 -1.94
CA GLN A 336 -5.68 19.21 -0.66
C GLN A 336 -5.01 17.92 -0.13
N THR A 337 -5.09 16.79 -0.86
CA THR A 337 -4.34 15.57 -0.54
C THR A 337 -2.98 15.57 -1.21
N LYS A 338 -2.08 14.77 -0.69
CA LYS A 338 -0.78 14.44 -1.23
C LYS A 338 -0.58 12.93 -1.26
N HIS A 339 0.50 12.46 -1.88
CA HIS A 339 0.80 11.06 -2.10
C HIS A 339 0.69 10.19 -0.84
N PHE A 340 1.24 10.65 0.28
CA PHE A 340 1.25 9.88 1.53
C PHE A 340 -0.06 9.94 2.34
N ASP A 341 -1.02 10.77 1.95
CA ASP A 341 -2.35 10.75 2.59
C ASP A 341 -3.12 9.46 2.31
N TYR A 342 -2.76 8.74 1.23
CA TYR A 342 -3.35 7.45 0.84
C TYR A 342 -2.72 6.24 1.53
N SER A 343 -1.96 6.45 2.62
CA SER A 343 -1.30 5.42 3.43
C SER A 343 -1.39 5.76 4.91
N ASP A 344 -1.07 4.81 5.78
CA ASP A 344 -1.05 5.00 7.24
C ASP A 344 -0.05 6.04 7.71
N PHE A 345 0.91 6.43 6.85
CA PHE A 345 1.96 7.39 7.18
C PHE A 345 1.41 8.73 7.66
N SER A 346 0.24 9.14 7.15
CA SER A 346 -0.45 10.36 7.59
C SER A 346 -0.92 10.32 9.04
N TYR A 347 -1.02 9.12 9.64
CA TYR A 347 -1.54 8.91 10.99
C TYR A 347 -0.46 8.75 12.06
N PHE A 348 0.79 8.58 11.70
CA PHE A 348 1.86 8.38 12.69
C PHE A 348 2.11 9.62 13.53
N THR A 349 1.99 10.82 12.97
CA THR A 349 2.17 12.06 13.71
C THR A 349 1.59 13.26 12.95
N TRP A 350 1.14 14.27 13.69
CA TRP A 350 0.72 15.55 13.12
C TRP A 350 1.85 16.28 12.40
N ALA A 351 3.10 15.97 12.72
CA ALA A 351 4.28 16.59 12.12
C ALA A 351 4.42 16.32 10.62
N THR A 352 3.82 15.25 10.09
CA THR A 352 3.80 14.97 8.64
C THR A 352 3.21 16.11 7.83
N LYS A 353 2.16 16.75 8.36
CA LYS A 353 1.53 17.93 7.74
C LYS A 353 2.43 19.16 7.84
N LEU A 354 3.07 19.39 8.98
CA LEU A 354 3.99 20.52 9.18
C LEU A 354 5.18 20.47 8.24
N PHE A 355 5.74 19.27 8.03
CA PHE A 355 6.84 19.07 7.07
C PHE A 355 6.38 18.98 5.60
N GLY A 356 5.08 19.13 5.34
CA GLY A 356 4.53 19.10 4.00
C GLY A 356 4.63 17.72 3.32
N ILE A 357 4.73 16.65 4.10
CA ILE A 357 4.71 15.26 3.62
C ILE A 357 3.29 14.86 3.24
N THR A 358 2.31 15.28 4.04
CA THR A 358 0.87 15.10 3.80
C THR A 358 0.22 16.42 3.39
N GLY A 359 -1.00 16.34 2.87
CA GLY A 359 -1.76 17.48 2.37
C GLY A 359 -2.35 18.35 3.48
N LYS A 360 -3.12 19.36 3.06
CA LYS A 360 -3.81 20.27 3.98
C LYS A 360 -5.16 19.73 4.45
N ILE A 361 -5.65 18.66 3.82
CA ILE A 361 -6.93 18.04 4.14
C ILE A 361 -7.01 17.65 5.62
N ASN A 362 -8.21 17.66 6.19
CA ASN A 362 -8.43 17.09 7.52
C ASN A 362 -8.24 15.57 7.43
N ARG A 363 -7.21 15.03 8.09
CA ARG A 363 -6.85 13.61 7.98
C ARG A 363 -7.95 12.66 8.45
N ASN A 364 -8.71 13.03 9.49
CA ASN A 364 -9.77 12.18 10.03
C ASN A 364 -10.98 12.14 9.09
N GLU A 365 -11.39 13.28 8.54
CA GLU A 365 -12.45 13.35 7.54
C GLU A 365 -12.06 12.61 6.27
N PHE A 366 -10.83 12.83 5.79
CA PHE A 366 -10.31 12.13 4.62
C PHE A 366 -10.30 10.61 4.82
N ARG A 367 -9.82 10.13 5.98
CA ARG A 367 -9.84 8.70 6.31
C ARG A 367 -11.25 8.12 6.27
N LEU A 368 -12.19 8.76 6.97
CA LEU A 368 -13.58 8.27 7.02
C LEU A 368 -14.18 8.21 5.62
N SER A 369 -13.94 9.23 4.82
CA SER A 369 -14.42 9.29 3.44
C SER A 369 -13.73 8.27 2.55
N LEU A 370 -12.39 8.12 2.65
CA LEU A 370 -11.63 7.12 1.90
C LEU A 370 -12.13 5.71 2.24
N ASN A 371 -12.18 5.37 3.53
CA ASN A 371 -12.65 4.06 3.98
C ASN A 371 -14.08 3.77 3.47
N LYS A 372 -14.97 4.74 3.57
CA LYS A 372 -16.33 4.60 3.06
C LYS A 372 -16.38 4.37 1.55
N ILE A 373 -15.57 5.09 0.77
CA ILE A 373 -15.49 4.88 -0.69
C ILE A 373 -14.98 3.47 -1.01
N LEU A 374 -13.96 2.99 -0.30
CA LEU A 374 -13.43 1.64 -0.52
C LEU A 374 -14.50 0.59 -0.24
N VAL A 375 -15.20 0.71 0.89
CA VAL A 375 -16.28 -0.22 1.26
C VAL A 375 -17.44 -0.15 0.26
N ASP A 376 -17.92 1.04 -0.10
CA ASP A 376 -19.03 1.22 -1.04
C ASP A 376 -18.68 0.67 -2.44
N TYR A 377 -17.45 0.91 -2.92
CA TYR A 377 -17.00 0.42 -4.21
C TYR A 377 -16.91 -1.11 -4.24
N PHE A 378 -16.31 -1.73 -3.24
CA PHE A 378 -16.24 -3.19 -3.19
C PHE A 378 -17.61 -3.84 -2.89
N ASN A 379 -18.48 -3.22 -2.11
CA ASN A 379 -19.87 -3.67 -1.96
C ASN A 379 -20.60 -3.69 -3.30
N TYR A 380 -20.43 -2.64 -4.10
CA TYR A 380 -21.03 -2.56 -5.44
C TYR A 380 -20.43 -3.60 -6.40
N THR A 381 -19.11 -3.72 -6.47
CA THR A 381 -18.43 -4.53 -7.50
C THR A 381 -18.28 -6.00 -7.13
N ALA A 382 -18.04 -6.33 -5.85
CA ALA A 382 -17.78 -7.70 -5.40
C ALA A 382 -19.01 -8.37 -4.76
N LEU A 383 -19.95 -7.61 -4.21
CA LEU A 383 -21.14 -8.15 -3.57
C LEU A 383 -22.43 -7.85 -4.31
N ASN A 384 -22.38 -7.06 -5.39
CA ASN A 384 -23.56 -6.54 -6.10
C ASN A 384 -24.56 -5.85 -5.15
N LYS A 385 -24.04 -5.11 -4.15
CA LYS A 385 -24.85 -4.43 -3.14
C LYS A 385 -24.69 -2.91 -3.25
N GLY A 386 -25.82 -2.21 -3.14
CA GLY A 386 -25.86 -0.75 -3.19
C GLY A 386 -25.57 -0.19 -4.57
N GLU A 387 -25.26 1.10 -4.59
CA GLU A 387 -24.88 1.84 -5.78
C GLU A 387 -23.57 2.58 -5.52
N PHE A 388 -22.70 2.61 -6.51
CA PHE A 388 -21.52 3.44 -6.49
C PHE A 388 -21.65 4.54 -7.55
N SER A 389 -21.71 5.78 -7.10
CA SER A 389 -21.84 6.94 -7.99
C SER A 389 -20.80 8.01 -7.65
N ILE A 390 -20.44 8.77 -8.69
CA ILE A 390 -19.55 9.92 -8.56
C ILE A 390 -20.19 11.03 -7.74
N GLU A 391 -21.48 11.22 -7.89
CA GLU A 391 -22.28 12.22 -7.15
C GLU A 391 -22.13 11.99 -5.65
N ARG A 392 -22.20 10.73 -5.21
CA ARG A 392 -21.97 10.36 -3.81
C ARG A 392 -20.54 10.65 -3.36
N VAL A 393 -19.54 10.35 -4.20
CA VAL A 393 -18.14 10.66 -3.90
C VAL A 393 -17.93 12.18 -3.83
N LYS A 394 -18.54 12.96 -4.72
CA LYS A 394 -18.49 14.43 -4.66
C LYS A 394 -19.08 14.98 -3.36
N GLN A 395 -20.19 14.43 -2.88
CA GLN A 395 -20.80 14.82 -1.60
C GLN A 395 -19.84 14.63 -0.41
N LEU A 396 -18.99 13.60 -0.43
CA LEU A 396 -18.02 13.31 0.63
C LEU A 396 -16.80 14.24 0.61
N TYR A 397 -16.38 14.72 -0.57
CA TYR A 397 -15.14 15.46 -0.75
C TYR A 397 -15.31 16.89 -1.28
N GLY A 398 -16.53 17.35 -1.53
CA GLY A 398 -16.77 18.64 -2.16
C GLY A 398 -16.38 18.65 -3.66
N GLU A 399 -15.78 19.75 -4.11
CA GLU A 399 -15.34 19.86 -5.51
C GLU A 399 -14.15 18.93 -5.77
N ILE A 400 -14.34 17.90 -6.57
CA ILE A 400 -13.30 16.96 -7.03
C ILE A 400 -13.25 16.93 -8.55
N GLU A 401 -12.07 16.78 -9.09
CA GLU A 401 -11.90 16.50 -10.50
C GLU A 401 -12.23 15.02 -10.76
N VAL A 402 -13.22 14.78 -11.59
CA VAL A 402 -13.64 13.44 -12.01
C VAL A 402 -13.40 13.33 -13.50
N ILE A 403 -12.62 12.33 -13.91
CA ILE A 403 -12.44 11.98 -15.31
C ILE A 403 -13.32 10.77 -15.58
N ARG A 404 -14.28 10.97 -16.47
CA ARG A 404 -15.14 9.90 -17.02
C ARG A 404 -14.80 9.68 -18.48
N ASP A 405 -15.12 8.53 -18.97
CA ASP A 405 -15.17 8.23 -20.40
C ASP A 405 -16.29 9.02 -21.08
#